data_be84cc1c22f4b46ae5af7f691efb92a0
#
_entry.id   be84cc1c22f4b46ae5af7f691efb92a0
#
_cell.length_a   1.000
_cell.length_b   1.000
_cell.length_c   1.000
_cell.angle_alpha   90.00
_cell.angle_beta   90.00
_cell.angle_gamma   90.00
#
_symmetry.space_group_name_H-M   'P 1'
#
loop_
_entity.id
_entity.type
_entity.pdbx_description
1 polymer ?
#
loop_
_entity_poly.entity_id
_entity_poly.type
_entity_poly.pdbx_seq_one_letter_code
_entity_poly.pdbx_strand_id
1 'polypeptide(L)'
;AHGASPVRMGGLVRPTEPVSSPRASQNQFTVIQPGSTVATSLVEGEAKPKHVALLSIKDDNWKMESIPLTTVRPFLLREVVLEEHAEESDLHDERNLMDMLARRVDEMLREVKDMTARATPITQAAENRAKFPLLRLKVDYTGFSTCNPQRFGQRFVDKVANPSELLLFQRKARKEDRADKEKKGASSS
;
A
#
# COMPACT_ATOMS: atom_id res chain seq x y z
N ALA A 1 32.04 -8.25 -26.20
CA ALA A 1 30.61 -8.29 -26.05
C ALA A 1 30.28 -7.72 -24.67
N HIS A 2 29.95 -6.42 -24.60
CA HIS A 2 29.50 -5.79 -23.35
C HIS A 2 27.97 -5.81 -23.40
N GLY A 3 27.36 -6.63 -22.54
CA GLY A 3 25.93 -6.71 -22.38
C GLY A 3 25.38 -5.41 -21.78
N ALA A 4 24.55 -4.70 -22.52
CA ALA A 4 23.81 -3.57 -22.01
C ALA A 4 22.78 -4.06 -20.98
N SER A 5 22.90 -3.61 -19.72
CA SER A 5 21.93 -3.91 -18.68
C SER A 5 20.64 -3.13 -18.92
N PRO A 6 19.46 -3.76 -18.79
CA PRO A 6 18.18 -3.07 -18.95
C PRO A 6 17.98 -2.05 -17.81
N VAL A 7 17.59 -0.83 -18.18
CA VAL A 7 17.16 0.18 -17.18
C VAL A 7 15.76 -0.21 -16.71
N ARG A 8 15.67 -0.75 -15.49
CA ARG A 8 14.39 -1.03 -14.84
C ARG A 8 13.82 0.27 -14.27
N MET A 9 12.83 0.84 -14.92
CA MET A 9 11.97 1.84 -14.31
C MET A 9 10.85 1.13 -13.52
N GLY A 10 11.21 0.60 -12.34
CA GLY A 10 10.27 0.08 -11.36
C GLY A 10 9.61 1.22 -10.59
N GLY A 11 8.32 1.43 -10.80
CA GLY A 11 7.38 2.06 -9.88
C GLY A 11 7.80 3.34 -9.20
N LEU A 12 7.75 4.48 -9.87
CA LEU A 12 7.30 5.80 -9.41
C LEU A 12 7.33 6.77 -10.59
N VAL A 13 6.31 6.70 -11.43
CA VAL A 13 6.09 7.82 -12.36
C VAL A 13 5.43 8.92 -11.52
N ARG A 14 6.17 9.98 -11.23
CA ARG A 14 5.59 11.21 -10.66
C ARG A 14 4.59 11.77 -11.69
N PRO A 15 3.40 12.27 -11.27
CA PRO A 15 2.31 12.59 -12.20
C PRO A 15 2.54 13.79 -13.13
N THR A 16 3.70 14.42 -13.19
CA THR A 16 3.85 15.76 -13.76
C THR A 16 4.83 15.93 -14.91
N GLU A 17 5.63 14.90 -15.27
CA GLU A 17 6.53 15.06 -16.42
C GLU A 17 6.42 13.89 -17.41
N PRO A 18 6.28 14.20 -18.72
CA PRO A 18 6.34 13.17 -19.76
C PRO A 18 7.76 12.59 -19.83
N VAL A 19 7.87 11.28 -19.72
CA VAL A 19 9.12 10.58 -19.93
C VAL A 19 9.34 10.47 -21.44
N SER A 20 10.40 11.07 -21.96
CA SER A 20 10.81 10.94 -23.36
C SER A 20 12.00 9.99 -23.48
N SER A 21 12.18 9.42 -24.67
CA SER A 21 13.33 8.57 -24.94
C SER A 21 14.63 9.32 -24.68
N PRO A 22 15.62 8.75 -23.96
CA PRO A 22 16.99 9.23 -24.02
C PRO A 22 17.45 9.11 -25.49
N ARG A 23 18.15 10.13 -26.01
CA ARG A 23 18.72 10.08 -27.38
C ARG A 23 19.44 8.76 -27.56
N ALA A 24 19.03 8.01 -28.56
CA ALA A 24 19.44 6.63 -28.78
C ALA A 24 20.96 6.49 -28.85
N SER A 25 21.57 5.93 -27.84
CA SER A 25 22.78 5.14 -28.00
C SER A 25 22.33 3.74 -28.46
N GLN A 26 22.87 3.28 -29.57
CA GLN A 26 22.54 2.02 -30.22
C GLN A 26 22.51 0.88 -29.15
N ASN A 27 21.40 0.12 -29.08
CA ASN A 27 21.13 -1.04 -28.24
C ASN A 27 20.57 -0.82 -26.80
N GLN A 28 19.94 0.29 -26.48
CA GLN A 28 19.18 0.41 -25.23
C GLN A 28 17.70 0.15 -25.47
N PHE A 29 17.10 -0.79 -24.74
CA PHE A 29 15.66 -0.99 -24.68
C PHE A 29 15.12 -0.53 -23.35
N THR A 30 13.89 -0.01 -23.35
CA THR A 30 13.20 0.43 -22.12
C THR A 30 12.08 -0.55 -21.80
N VAL A 31 12.04 -1.02 -20.56
CA VAL A 31 10.96 -1.87 -20.05
C VAL A 31 10.01 -1.03 -19.21
N ILE A 32 8.74 -1.01 -19.60
CA ILE A 32 7.68 -0.28 -18.89
C ILE A 32 6.70 -1.30 -18.32
N GLN A 33 6.49 -1.25 -17.01
CA GLN A 33 5.52 -2.07 -16.29
C GLN A 33 4.53 -1.14 -15.56
N PRO A 34 3.36 -0.86 -16.11
CA PRO A 34 2.42 0.12 -15.56
C PRO A 34 1.74 -0.36 -14.27
N GLY A 35 1.77 -1.65 -13.97
CA GLY A 35 1.06 -2.23 -12.83
C GLY A 35 -0.45 -2.37 -13.08
N SER A 36 -1.20 -2.67 -12.02
CA SER A 36 -2.66 -2.88 -12.09
C SER A 36 -3.42 -1.56 -12.05
N THR A 37 -4.57 -1.49 -12.72
CA THR A 37 -5.47 -0.33 -12.71
C THR A 37 -6.34 -0.25 -11.45
N VAL A 38 -6.43 -1.34 -10.69
CA VAL A 38 -7.15 -1.43 -9.42
C VAL A 38 -6.29 -2.16 -8.38
N ALA A 39 -6.61 -2.04 -7.10
CA ALA A 39 -5.97 -2.86 -6.07
C ALA A 39 -6.38 -4.34 -6.26
N THR A 40 -5.40 -5.20 -6.54
CA THR A 40 -5.58 -6.65 -6.73
C THR A 40 -5.26 -7.44 -5.47
N SER A 41 -4.60 -6.82 -4.50
CA SER A 41 -4.29 -7.38 -3.19
C SER A 41 -4.15 -6.26 -2.15
N LEU A 42 -4.20 -6.65 -0.86
CA LEU A 42 -4.10 -5.69 0.25
C LEU A 42 -2.64 -5.54 0.72
N VAL A 43 -1.72 -5.24 -0.21
CA VAL A 43 -0.30 -5.00 0.07
C VAL A 43 0.07 -3.55 -0.20
N GLU A 44 1.16 -3.08 0.37
CA GLU A 44 1.61 -1.68 0.30
C GLU A 44 1.79 -1.18 -1.14
N GLY A 45 2.31 -2.03 -2.03
CA GLY A 45 2.49 -1.68 -3.44
C GLY A 45 1.18 -1.33 -4.16
N GLU A 46 0.06 -1.92 -3.72
CA GLU A 46 -1.27 -1.70 -4.29
C GLU A 46 -1.98 -0.45 -3.73
N ALA A 47 -1.51 0.10 -2.60
CA ALA A 47 -2.04 1.34 -2.02
C ALA A 47 -1.58 2.62 -2.75
N LYS A 48 -0.69 2.49 -3.75
CA LYS A 48 -0.22 3.62 -4.55
C LYS A 48 -1.29 4.10 -5.52
N PRO A 49 -1.27 5.41 -5.89
CA PRO A 49 -2.16 5.95 -6.92
C PRO A 49 -2.05 5.16 -8.23
N LYS A 50 -3.19 4.88 -8.84
CA LYS A 50 -3.28 4.10 -10.07
C LYS A 50 -3.27 5.00 -11.29
N HIS A 51 -2.63 4.53 -12.36
CA HIS A 51 -2.46 5.27 -13.61
C HIS A 51 -2.65 4.34 -14.80
N VAL A 52 -2.99 4.93 -15.93
CA VAL A 52 -2.77 4.37 -17.26
C VAL A 52 -1.72 5.20 -17.99
N ALA A 53 -1.10 4.64 -19.02
CA ALA A 53 -0.08 5.33 -19.79
C ALA A 53 -0.55 5.50 -21.24
N LEU A 54 -0.40 6.72 -21.76
CA LEU A 54 -0.50 6.99 -23.19
C LEU A 54 0.91 6.96 -23.77
N LEU A 55 1.16 5.96 -24.62
CA LEU A 55 2.43 5.82 -25.33
C LEU A 55 2.28 6.34 -26.76
N SER A 56 3.02 7.38 -27.11
CA SER A 56 3.11 7.94 -28.45
C SER A 56 4.45 7.55 -29.08
N ILE A 57 4.42 6.93 -30.25
CA ILE A 57 5.61 6.48 -30.96
C ILE A 57 5.64 7.15 -32.34
N LYS A 58 6.80 7.70 -32.72
CA LYS A 58 7.06 8.23 -34.05
C LYS A 58 8.49 7.86 -34.45
N ASP A 59 8.62 7.00 -35.44
CA ASP A 59 9.91 6.43 -35.88
C ASP A 59 10.64 5.77 -34.66
N ASP A 60 11.86 6.19 -34.35
CA ASP A 60 12.66 5.72 -33.22
C ASP A 60 12.41 6.51 -31.92
N ASN A 61 11.51 7.49 -31.95
CA ASN A 61 11.19 8.33 -30.80
C ASN A 61 9.90 7.87 -30.15
N TRP A 62 9.87 7.89 -28.83
CA TRP A 62 8.67 7.63 -28.05
C TRP A 62 8.49 8.64 -26.90
N LYS A 63 7.24 8.84 -26.53
CA LYS A 63 6.85 9.65 -25.38
C LYS A 63 5.78 8.89 -24.61
N MET A 64 5.91 8.85 -23.30
CA MET A 64 4.90 8.28 -22.42
C MET A 64 4.33 9.35 -21.52
N GLU A 65 3.01 9.43 -21.46
CA GLU A 65 2.25 10.32 -20.59
C GLU A 65 1.47 9.47 -19.59
N SER A 66 1.62 9.77 -18.29
CA SER A 66 0.91 9.08 -17.23
C SER A 66 -0.40 9.79 -16.92
N ILE A 67 -1.52 9.06 -17.04
CA ILE A 67 -2.87 9.57 -16.79
C ILE A 67 -3.38 8.96 -15.48
N PRO A 68 -3.60 9.77 -14.43
CA PRO A 68 -4.07 9.26 -13.14
C PRO A 68 -5.52 8.78 -13.22
N LEU A 69 -5.81 7.67 -12.55
CA LEU A 69 -7.14 7.10 -12.44
C LEU A 69 -7.83 7.62 -11.18
N THR A 70 -8.76 8.55 -11.35
CA THR A 70 -9.46 9.23 -10.25
C THR A 70 -10.72 8.48 -9.76
N THR A 71 -11.21 7.50 -10.53
CA THR A 71 -12.45 6.76 -10.21
C THR A 71 -12.20 5.41 -9.56
N VAL A 72 -10.95 5.08 -9.26
CA VAL A 72 -10.59 3.82 -8.59
C VAL A 72 -10.96 3.90 -7.11
N ARG A 73 -11.39 2.75 -6.55
CA ARG A 73 -11.66 2.65 -5.11
C ARG A 73 -10.41 3.02 -4.31
N PRO A 74 -10.49 3.97 -3.37
CA PRO A 74 -9.35 4.30 -2.51
C PRO A 74 -8.90 3.09 -1.71
N PHE A 75 -7.59 2.91 -1.62
CA PHE A 75 -6.97 1.91 -0.75
C PHE A 75 -5.92 2.58 0.14
N LEU A 76 -6.06 2.42 1.44
CA LEU A 76 -5.14 2.95 2.43
C LEU A 76 -4.62 1.81 3.32
N LEU A 77 -3.30 1.73 3.45
CA LEU A 77 -2.62 0.82 4.35
C LEU A 77 -1.83 1.60 5.39
N ARG A 78 -1.96 1.23 6.67
CA ARG A 78 -1.18 1.80 7.79
C ARG A 78 -0.60 0.68 8.64
N GLU A 79 0.51 0.96 9.27
CA GLU A 79 1.13 0.08 10.27
C GLU A 79 1.02 0.73 11.65
N VAL A 80 0.74 -0.08 12.66
CA VAL A 80 0.72 0.29 14.08
C VAL A 80 1.59 -0.69 14.83
N VAL A 81 2.51 -0.17 15.65
CA VAL A 81 3.35 -0.94 16.57
C VAL A 81 2.78 -0.76 17.97
N LEU A 82 2.26 -1.83 18.59
CA LEU A 82 1.60 -1.73 19.88
C LEU A 82 2.53 -1.26 21.00
N GLU A 83 3.81 -1.60 20.92
CA GLU A 83 4.83 -1.18 21.88
C GLU A 83 4.94 0.36 21.98
N GLU A 84 4.75 1.08 20.89
CA GLU A 84 4.80 2.56 20.85
C GLU A 84 3.60 3.22 21.58
N HIS A 85 2.55 2.44 21.85
CA HIS A 85 1.30 2.89 22.50
C HIS A 85 1.05 2.27 23.86
N ALA A 86 2.02 1.50 24.39
CA ALA A 86 1.88 0.77 25.64
C ALA A 86 1.64 1.68 26.86
N GLU A 87 2.15 2.92 26.82
CA GLU A 87 1.98 3.90 27.90
C GLU A 87 0.61 4.60 27.87
N GLU A 88 -0.10 4.59 26.73
CA GLU A 88 -1.37 5.30 26.57
C GLU A 88 -2.55 4.54 27.22
N SER A 89 -2.48 3.21 27.25
CA SER A 89 -3.52 2.36 27.82
C SER A 89 -3.02 0.93 28.01
N ASP A 90 -3.68 0.17 28.91
CA ASP A 90 -3.41 -1.26 29.07
C ASP A 90 -3.88 -2.03 27.82
N LEU A 91 -2.95 -2.23 26.87
CA LEU A 91 -3.19 -2.94 25.62
C LEU A 91 -3.21 -4.47 25.77
N HIS A 92 -3.02 -5.01 26.97
CA HIS A 92 -3.29 -6.42 27.29
C HIS A 92 -4.79 -6.68 27.47
N ASP A 93 -5.57 -5.65 27.82
CA ASP A 93 -7.02 -5.71 27.80
C ASP A 93 -7.55 -5.64 26.36
N GLU A 94 -8.35 -6.64 25.96
CA GLU A 94 -8.89 -6.74 24.57
C GLU A 94 -9.76 -5.52 24.21
N ARG A 95 -10.50 -4.93 25.16
CA ARG A 95 -11.38 -3.79 24.91
C ARG A 95 -10.55 -2.54 24.59
N ASN A 96 -9.54 -2.27 25.42
CA ASN A 96 -8.64 -1.13 25.22
C ASN A 96 -7.90 -1.24 23.88
N LEU A 97 -7.40 -2.45 23.56
CA LEU A 97 -6.79 -2.72 22.28
C LEU A 97 -7.76 -2.47 21.12
N MET A 98 -8.99 -3.01 21.18
CA MET A 98 -9.99 -2.82 20.14
C MET A 98 -10.38 -1.35 19.96
N ASP A 99 -10.48 -0.59 21.06
CA ASP A 99 -10.86 0.83 21.01
C ASP A 99 -9.72 1.70 20.48
N MET A 100 -8.48 1.38 20.80
CA MET A 100 -7.30 2.04 20.21
C MET A 100 -7.23 1.77 18.69
N LEU A 101 -7.33 0.51 18.27
CA LEU A 101 -7.34 0.15 16.84
C LEU A 101 -8.52 0.78 16.11
N ALA A 102 -9.71 0.88 16.74
CA ALA A 102 -10.87 1.53 16.13
C ALA A 102 -10.61 3.01 15.87
N ARG A 103 -9.99 3.72 16.80
CA ARG A 103 -9.59 5.13 16.60
C ARG A 103 -8.66 5.28 15.39
N ARG A 104 -7.70 4.36 15.22
CA ARG A 104 -6.80 4.38 14.04
C ARG A 104 -7.55 4.15 12.73
N VAL A 105 -8.52 3.25 12.72
CA VAL A 105 -9.37 3.03 11.52
C VAL A 105 -10.24 4.25 11.24
N ASP A 106 -10.82 4.90 12.25
CA ASP A 106 -11.61 6.12 12.06
C ASP A 106 -10.74 7.31 11.55
N GLU A 107 -9.47 7.38 11.94
CA GLU A 107 -8.48 8.32 11.36
C GLU A 107 -8.25 8.04 9.87
N MET A 108 -8.05 6.78 9.51
CA MET A 108 -7.89 6.37 8.10
C MET A 108 -9.14 6.70 7.27
N LEU A 109 -10.34 6.50 7.81
CA LEU A 109 -11.59 6.87 7.14
C LEU A 109 -11.70 8.37 6.90
N ARG A 110 -11.28 9.18 7.86
CA ARG A 110 -11.22 10.65 7.69
C ARG A 110 -10.22 11.05 6.63
N GLU A 111 -9.02 10.45 6.63
CA GLU A 111 -8.00 10.70 5.62
C GLU A 111 -8.51 10.38 4.20
N VAL A 112 -9.18 9.24 4.02
CA VAL A 112 -9.79 8.88 2.71
C VAL A 112 -10.84 9.91 2.29
N LYS A 113 -11.68 10.39 3.21
CA LYS A 113 -12.66 11.44 2.93
C LYS A 113 -11.98 12.71 2.43
N ASP A 114 -10.91 13.13 3.10
CA ASP A 114 -10.17 14.34 2.71
C ASP A 114 -9.47 14.17 1.36
N MET A 115 -8.92 12.99 1.09
CA MET A 115 -8.31 12.67 -0.20
C MET A 115 -9.35 12.72 -1.34
N THR A 116 -10.53 12.16 -1.12
CA THR A 116 -11.58 12.13 -2.14
C THR A 116 -12.26 13.48 -2.34
N ALA A 117 -12.40 14.30 -1.30
CA ALA A 117 -12.93 15.65 -1.41
C ALA A 117 -12.03 16.58 -2.24
N ARG A 118 -10.73 16.29 -2.30
CA ARG A 118 -9.76 17.06 -3.12
C ARG A 118 -9.67 16.58 -4.57
N ALA A 119 -10.19 15.40 -4.87
CA ALA A 119 -10.18 14.85 -6.22
C ALA A 119 -11.37 15.39 -7.04
N THR A 120 -11.09 16.16 -8.09
CA THR A 120 -12.10 16.74 -9.00
C THR A 120 -11.99 16.18 -10.41
N PRO A 121 -13.10 16.05 -11.18
CA PRO A 121 -14.50 16.02 -10.81
C PRO A 121 -14.94 14.62 -10.36
N ILE A 122 -15.82 14.57 -9.38
CA ILE A 122 -16.33 13.31 -8.85
C ILE A 122 -17.54 12.89 -9.69
N THR A 123 -17.47 11.73 -10.34
CA THR A 123 -18.64 11.08 -10.92
C THR A 123 -19.40 10.34 -9.82
N GLN A 124 -20.73 10.11 -9.99
CA GLN A 124 -21.53 9.32 -9.05
C GLN A 124 -20.91 7.93 -8.79
N ALA A 125 -20.29 7.34 -9.81
CA ALA A 125 -19.58 6.07 -9.66
C ALA A 125 -18.33 6.17 -8.78
N ALA A 126 -17.60 7.30 -8.82
CA ALA A 126 -16.44 7.55 -7.97
C ALA A 126 -16.87 7.79 -6.53
N GLU A 127 -17.94 8.54 -6.29
CA GLU A 127 -18.53 8.74 -4.96
C GLU A 127 -18.94 7.42 -4.32
N ASN A 128 -19.63 6.55 -5.06
CA ASN A 128 -20.04 5.23 -4.56
C ASN A 128 -18.85 4.33 -4.21
N ARG A 129 -17.73 4.44 -4.95
CA ARG A 129 -16.49 3.70 -4.63
C ARG A 129 -15.76 4.29 -3.44
N ALA A 130 -15.73 5.61 -3.33
CA ALA A 130 -15.09 6.32 -2.21
C ALA A 130 -15.83 6.10 -0.88
N LYS A 131 -17.16 5.88 -0.94
CA LYS A 131 -18.00 5.60 0.22
C LYS A 131 -17.55 4.35 0.99
N PHE A 132 -17.02 3.35 0.27
CA PHE A 132 -16.52 2.10 0.86
C PHE A 132 -15.05 1.89 0.44
N PRO A 133 -14.09 2.55 1.08
CA PRO A 133 -12.68 2.36 0.78
C PRO A 133 -12.19 0.95 1.17
N LEU A 134 -11.07 0.54 0.58
CA LEU A 134 -10.28 -0.58 1.08
C LEU A 134 -9.34 -0.04 2.17
N LEU A 135 -9.36 -0.65 3.34
CA LEU A 135 -8.46 -0.30 4.43
C LEU A 135 -7.70 -1.54 4.91
N ARG A 136 -6.43 -1.37 5.24
CA ARG A 136 -5.62 -2.42 5.88
C ARG A 136 -4.82 -1.80 7.00
N LEU A 137 -5.05 -2.27 8.23
CA LEU A 137 -4.26 -1.92 9.39
C LEU A 137 -3.37 -3.11 9.76
N LYS A 138 -2.06 -2.97 9.52
CA LYS A 138 -1.03 -3.90 9.96
C LYS A 138 -0.70 -3.62 11.42
N VAL A 139 -0.84 -4.60 12.27
CA VAL A 139 -0.61 -4.46 13.71
C VAL A 139 0.57 -5.34 14.13
N ASP A 140 1.67 -4.70 14.50
CA ASP A 140 2.76 -5.39 15.18
C ASP A 140 2.38 -5.55 16.67
N TYR A 141 2.11 -6.82 17.05
CA TYR A 141 1.68 -7.16 18.40
C TYR A 141 2.78 -7.84 19.22
N THR A 142 4.05 -7.62 18.87
CA THR A 142 5.18 -8.20 19.60
C THR A 142 5.13 -7.81 21.08
N GLY A 143 4.97 -8.80 21.95
CA GLY A 143 4.83 -8.59 23.42
C GLY A 143 3.40 -8.35 23.92
N PHE A 144 2.40 -8.31 23.04
CA PHE A 144 1.00 -8.03 23.37
C PHE A 144 0.05 -9.16 22.99
N SER A 145 -1.17 -9.11 23.50
CA SER A 145 -2.28 -9.96 23.07
C SER A 145 -2.87 -9.47 21.75
N THR A 146 -3.67 -10.31 21.10
CA THR A 146 -4.42 -9.96 19.89
C THR A 146 -5.91 -10.00 20.17
N CYS A 147 -6.70 -9.32 19.36
CA CYS A 147 -8.16 -9.46 19.35
C CYS A 147 -8.60 -10.29 18.12
N ASN A 148 -9.87 -10.71 18.11
CA ASN A 148 -10.45 -11.40 16.97
C ASN A 148 -10.67 -10.41 15.81
N PRO A 149 -9.96 -10.56 14.63
CA PRO A 149 -10.07 -9.62 13.51
C PRO A 149 -11.47 -9.55 12.91
N GLN A 150 -12.19 -10.67 12.85
CA GLN A 150 -13.54 -10.71 12.28
C GLN A 150 -14.53 -9.95 13.17
N ARG A 151 -14.49 -10.18 14.50
CA ARG A 151 -15.32 -9.46 15.47
C ARG A 151 -15.02 -7.96 15.44
N PHE A 152 -13.75 -7.59 15.33
CA PHE A 152 -13.35 -6.19 15.16
C PHE A 152 -13.92 -5.60 13.86
N GLY A 153 -13.77 -6.30 12.73
CA GLY A 153 -14.22 -5.85 11.42
C GLY A 153 -15.74 -5.60 11.35
N GLN A 154 -16.54 -6.33 12.13
CA GLN A 154 -17.99 -6.11 12.18
C GLN A 154 -18.38 -4.69 12.61
N ARG A 155 -17.54 -3.99 13.38
CA ARG A 155 -17.76 -2.57 13.75
C ARG A 155 -17.70 -1.63 12.54
N PHE A 156 -17.13 -2.09 11.43
CA PHE A 156 -16.86 -1.30 10.22
C PHE A 156 -17.62 -1.82 8.99
N VAL A 157 -18.58 -2.73 9.19
CA VAL A 157 -19.57 -3.07 8.15
C VAL A 157 -20.24 -1.78 7.70
N ASP A 158 -20.49 -1.64 6.40
CA ASP A 158 -21.04 -0.43 5.77
C ASP A 158 -20.15 0.85 5.83
N LYS A 159 -18.91 0.73 6.35
CA LYS A 159 -17.91 1.81 6.33
C LYS A 159 -16.71 1.52 5.44
N VAL A 160 -16.36 0.23 5.25
CA VAL A 160 -15.25 -0.23 4.42
C VAL A 160 -15.69 -1.37 3.51
N ALA A 161 -14.96 -1.59 2.42
CA ALA A 161 -15.28 -2.66 1.47
C ALA A 161 -14.82 -4.05 1.94
N ASN A 162 -13.86 -4.11 2.89
CA ASN A 162 -13.19 -5.34 3.33
C ASN A 162 -13.18 -5.49 4.86
N PRO A 163 -14.32 -5.50 5.55
CA PRO A 163 -14.34 -5.52 7.02
C PRO A 163 -13.66 -6.77 7.61
N SER A 164 -13.77 -7.93 6.99
CA SER A 164 -13.16 -9.19 7.46
C SER A 164 -11.63 -9.20 7.35
N GLU A 165 -11.07 -8.36 6.49
CA GLU A 165 -9.62 -8.29 6.22
C GLU A 165 -9.00 -6.96 6.65
N LEU A 166 -9.69 -6.20 7.48
CA LEU A 166 -9.28 -4.88 7.95
C LEU A 166 -8.00 -4.93 8.79
N LEU A 167 -7.88 -5.92 9.68
CA LEU A 167 -6.70 -6.12 10.53
C LEU A 167 -5.80 -7.24 10.02
N LEU A 168 -4.49 -6.97 10.05
CA LEU A 168 -3.45 -7.97 9.87
C LEU A 168 -2.49 -7.94 11.06
N PHE A 169 -2.56 -8.93 11.93
CA PHE A 169 -1.60 -9.09 13.01
C PHE A 169 -0.32 -9.74 12.50
N GLN A 170 0.82 -9.18 12.90
CA GLN A 170 2.14 -9.72 12.60
C GLN A 170 3.07 -9.54 13.79
N ARG A 171 4.08 -10.41 13.92
CA ARG A 171 5.20 -10.23 14.83
C ARG A 171 6.43 -9.85 14.02
N LYS A 172 7.14 -8.82 14.44
CA LYS A 172 8.49 -8.57 13.92
C LYS A 172 9.44 -9.56 14.60
N ALA A 173 10.21 -10.30 13.80
CA ALA A 173 11.32 -11.10 14.34
C ALA A 173 12.30 -10.15 15.04
N ARG A 174 12.58 -10.37 16.33
CA ARG A 174 13.62 -9.63 17.06
C ARG A 174 14.95 -9.80 16.33
N LYS A 175 15.77 -8.75 16.32
CA LYS A 175 17.13 -8.81 15.72
C LYS A 175 17.99 -9.92 16.36
N GLU A 176 17.73 -10.27 17.63
CA GLU A 176 18.38 -11.35 18.35
C GLU A 176 18.09 -12.73 17.74
N ASP A 177 16.86 -13.00 17.28
CA ASP A 177 16.50 -14.27 16.64
C ASP A 177 17.18 -14.48 15.27
N ARG A 178 17.61 -13.40 14.62
CA ARG A 178 18.39 -13.47 13.37
C ARG A 178 19.85 -13.80 13.64
N ALA A 179 20.44 -13.22 14.68
CA ALA A 179 21.84 -13.49 15.07
C ALA A 179 22.04 -14.94 15.53
N ASP A 180 21.05 -15.54 16.21
CA ASP A 180 21.11 -16.93 16.65
C ASP A 180 20.90 -17.93 15.50
N LYS A 181 20.12 -17.58 14.48
CA LYS A 181 19.98 -18.40 13.26
C LYS A 181 21.24 -18.38 12.40
N GLU A 182 21.92 -17.25 12.27
CA GLU A 182 23.20 -17.16 11.54
C GLU A 182 24.31 -17.92 12.25
N LYS A 183 24.37 -17.89 13.61
CA LYS A 183 25.34 -18.69 14.38
C LYS A 183 25.09 -20.20 14.30
N LYS A 184 23.84 -20.65 14.24
CA LYS A 184 23.52 -22.08 14.06
C LYS A 184 23.75 -22.59 12.64
N GLY A 185 23.63 -21.74 11.62
CA GLY A 185 23.94 -22.09 10.24
C GLY A 185 25.44 -22.22 9.94
N ALA A 186 26.29 -21.46 10.65
CA ALA A 186 27.74 -21.49 10.47
C ALA A 186 28.46 -22.64 11.21
N SER A 187 27.76 -23.36 12.11
CA SER A 187 28.32 -24.48 12.90
C SER A 187 28.03 -25.85 12.29
N SER A 188 27.43 -25.92 11.10
CA SER A 188 26.97 -27.14 10.42
C SER A 188 27.65 -27.40 9.07
N SER A 189 28.83 -26.79 8.84
CA SER A 189 29.69 -27.04 7.64
C SER A 189 31.05 -27.51 8.04
#